data_9ee8daab38e44d663f88484aa4de0dbc
#
_entry.id   9ee8daab38e44d663f88484aa4de0dbc
#
_cell.length_a   1.000
_cell.length_b   1.000
_cell.length_c   1.000
_cell.angle_alpha   90.00
_cell.angle_beta   90.00
_cell.angle_gamma   90.00
#
_symmetry.space_group_name_H-M   'P 1'
#
loop_
_entity.id
_entity.type
_entity.pdbx_description
1 polymer ?
#
loop_
_entity_poly.entity_id
_entity_poly.type
_entity_poly.pdbx_seq_one_letter_code
_entity_poly.pdbx_strand_id
1 'polypeptide(L)'
;MKDIYDAIPPHCLKSNTLLSLAYVLKDFVYVFTLMGLATLIPQLPDQNLRFAAWSLYAFVQGLCFTGLWEIAHESGHGALSKHKWVNSAIGMLVHSLLLVPFYSWKLTHAQHHKSTNNLERDIAFVPDKKEDYMAKKESRPDSTLTHALEMVEDTPFVTLIVLFFHQLIAWPLYLTINNFALPRMAASPWYKRSHFYTGGDGPNFKPQNGRDILISDLGIAAMASVLWASVQYFGGWNVALFYLFPWLWTNHWIRKFYIHSEDTRAEIDLTPCSYHNLPTAYRPFHSLLSIKNMDVSSRRSVNCRQRLWLYRTPYFPRRN
;
A
#
# COMPACT_ATOMS: atom_id res chain seq x y z
N MET A 1 -20.05 -20.91 -3.38
CA MET A 1 -18.57 -20.98 -3.61
C MET A 1 -18.21 -21.87 -4.79
N LYS A 2 -18.67 -23.13 -4.86
CA LYS A 2 -18.39 -24.04 -6.00
C LYS A 2 -18.82 -23.41 -7.33
N ASP A 3 -20.06 -22.89 -7.40
CA ASP A 3 -20.62 -22.27 -8.61
C ASP A 3 -19.81 -21.06 -9.12
N ILE A 4 -19.16 -20.31 -8.20
CA ILE A 4 -18.26 -19.21 -8.56
C ILE A 4 -16.98 -19.75 -9.20
N TYR A 5 -16.41 -20.81 -8.63
CA TYR A 5 -15.21 -21.46 -9.21
C TYR A 5 -15.48 -22.09 -10.56
N ASP A 6 -16.63 -22.73 -10.72
CA ASP A 6 -17.06 -23.38 -11.97
C ASP A 6 -17.33 -22.36 -13.09
N ALA A 7 -17.66 -21.11 -12.74
CA ALA A 7 -17.84 -20.01 -13.68
C ALA A 7 -16.52 -19.37 -14.16
N ILE A 8 -15.39 -19.66 -13.49
CA ILE A 8 -14.08 -19.09 -13.86
C ILE A 8 -13.41 -19.99 -14.91
N PRO A 9 -13.03 -19.46 -16.08
CA PRO A 9 -12.35 -20.25 -17.11
C PRO A 9 -11.05 -20.88 -16.55
N PRO A 10 -10.75 -22.17 -16.81
CA PRO A 10 -9.62 -22.89 -16.23
C PRO A 10 -8.24 -22.23 -16.48
N HIS A 11 -8.07 -21.52 -17.60
CA HIS A 11 -6.82 -20.81 -17.90
C HIS A 11 -6.58 -19.62 -16.96
N CYS A 12 -7.63 -19.04 -16.40
CA CYS A 12 -7.54 -17.96 -15.43
C CYS A 12 -7.01 -18.43 -14.06
N LEU A 13 -7.09 -19.73 -13.76
CA LEU A 13 -6.63 -20.34 -12.52
C LEU A 13 -5.17 -20.82 -12.59
N LYS A 14 -4.52 -20.73 -13.75
CA LYS A 14 -3.14 -21.17 -13.97
C LYS A 14 -2.19 -19.99 -14.05
N SER A 15 -1.14 -19.98 -13.20
CA SER A 15 -0.06 -19.00 -13.31
C SER A 15 0.86 -19.38 -14.48
N ASN A 16 1.29 -18.38 -15.27
CA ASN A 16 2.29 -18.54 -16.30
C ASN A 16 3.57 -17.79 -15.88
N THR A 17 4.56 -18.52 -15.41
CA THR A 17 5.81 -17.97 -14.88
C THR A 17 6.55 -17.11 -15.91
N LEU A 18 6.69 -17.57 -17.16
CA LEU A 18 7.41 -16.82 -18.20
C LEU A 18 6.70 -15.49 -18.52
N LEU A 19 5.39 -15.53 -18.67
CA LEU A 19 4.61 -14.32 -18.92
C LEU A 19 4.70 -13.35 -17.72
N SER A 20 4.65 -13.86 -16.50
CA SER A 20 4.81 -13.03 -15.31
C SER A 20 6.18 -12.39 -15.25
N LEU A 21 7.26 -13.13 -15.52
CA LEU A 21 8.61 -12.57 -15.59
C LEU A 21 8.78 -11.55 -16.71
N ALA A 22 8.12 -11.75 -17.86
CA ALA A 22 8.11 -10.73 -18.91
C ALA A 22 7.45 -9.42 -18.48
N TYR A 23 6.39 -9.47 -17.65
CA TYR A 23 5.81 -8.26 -17.04
C TYR A 23 6.75 -7.61 -16.03
N VAL A 24 7.44 -8.39 -15.20
CA VAL A 24 8.48 -7.87 -14.29
C VAL A 24 9.54 -7.11 -15.10
N LEU A 25 10.08 -7.75 -16.15
CA LEU A 25 11.09 -7.14 -17.02
C LEU A 25 10.56 -5.86 -17.69
N LYS A 26 9.34 -5.90 -18.22
CA LYS A 26 8.68 -4.73 -18.84
C LYS A 26 8.64 -3.53 -17.87
N ASP A 27 8.27 -3.75 -16.62
CA ASP A 27 8.16 -2.67 -15.66
C ASP A 27 9.54 -2.12 -15.25
N PHE A 28 10.55 -2.98 -15.16
CA PHE A 28 11.95 -2.50 -15.02
C PHE A 28 12.42 -1.70 -16.24
N VAL A 29 12.07 -2.11 -17.45
CA VAL A 29 12.37 -1.34 -18.67
C VAL A 29 11.74 0.05 -18.60
N TYR A 30 10.49 0.18 -18.14
CA TYR A 30 9.87 1.50 -17.97
C TYR A 30 10.61 2.35 -16.94
N VAL A 31 10.94 1.78 -15.77
CA VAL A 31 11.70 2.47 -14.72
C VAL A 31 13.02 3.00 -15.26
N PHE A 32 13.83 2.15 -15.89
CA PHE A 32 15.15 2.56 -16.38
C PHE A 32 15.09 3.50 -17.58
N THR A 33 14.07 3.34 -18.46
CA THR A 33 13.86 4.27 -19.57
C THR A 33 13.53 5.68 -19.05
N LEU A 34 12.62 5.79 -18.08
CA LEU A 34 12.28 7.07 -17.47
C LEU A 34 13.48 7.67 -16.73
N MET A 35 14.26 6.87 -16.00
CA MET A 35 15.49 7.33 -15.36
C MET A 35 16.48 7.87 -16.41
N GLY A 36 16.66 7.15 -17.52
CA GLY A 36 17.52 7.60 -18.62
C GLY A 36 17.03 8.92 -19.24
N LEU A 37 15.73 9.07 -19.48
CA LEU A 37 15.15 10.32 -19.99
C LEU A 37 15.32 11.48 -18.98
N ALA A 38 15.19 11.19 -17.69
CA ALA A 38 15.35 12.20 -16.65
C ALA A 38 16.76 12.80 -16.58
N THR A 39 17.82 12.09 -17.06
CA THR A 39 19.18 12.64 -17.15
C THR A 39 19.27 13.82 -18.14
N LEU A 40 18.29 14.00 -19.01
CA LEU A 40 18.23 15.11 -19.96
C LEU A 40 17.56 16.37 -19.36
N ILE A 41 16.84 16.24 -18.26
CA ILE A 41 16.12 17.38 -17.65
C ILE A 41 17.05 18.54 -17.28
N PRO A 42 18.26 18.34 -16.73
CA PRO A 42 19.19 19.43 -16.44
C PRO A 42 19.60 20.25 -17.67
N GLN A 43 19.48 19.70 -18.88
CA GLN A 43 19.83 20.37 -20.14
C GLN A 43 18.74 21.34 -20.63
N LEU A 44 17.53 21.30 -20.05
CA LEU A 44 16.45 22.21 -20.39
C LEU A 44 16.85 23.66 -20.04
N PRO A 45 16.59 24.64 -20.92
CA PRO A 45 17.11 26.01 -20.75
C PRO A 45 16.45 26.76 -19.59
N ASP A 46 15.16 26.54 -19.37
CA ASP A 46 14.35 27.29 -18.41
C ASP A 46 14.22 26.57 -17.07
N GLN A 47 14.33 27.29 -15.95
CA GLN A 47 14.25 26.73 -14.61
C GLN A 47 12.84 26.21 -14.27
N ASN A 48 11.77 26.91 -14.69
CA ASN A 48 10.41 26.49 -14.42
C ASN A 48 10.09 25.22 -15.22
N LEU A 49 10.63 25.14 -16.46
CA LEU A 49 10.50 23.94 -17.28
C LEU A 49 11.22 22.75 -16.65
N ARG A 50 12.43 22.94 -16.08
CA ARG A 50 13.11 21.89 -15.31
C ARG A 50 12.31 21.45 -14.10
N PHE A 51 11.74 22.39 -13.35
CA PHE A 51 10.90 22.08 -12.19
C PHE A 51 9.67 21.28 -12.59
N ALA A 52 8.97 21.70 -13.64
CA ALA A 52 7.80 20.97 -14.16
C ALA A 52 8.18 19.57 -14.65
N ALA A 53 9.31 19.43 -15.36
CA ALA A 53 9.78 18.15 -15.86
C ALA A 53 10.18 17.20 -14.72
N TRP A 54 10.85 17.67 -13.67
CA TRP A 54 11.16 16.86 -12.47
C TRP A 54 9.90 16.47 -11.71
N SER A 55 8.91 17.35 -11.61
CA SER A 55 7.62 17.04 -10.97
C SER A 55 6.87 15.95 -11.74
N LEU A 56 6.81 16.07 -13.07
CA LEU A 56 6.21 15.08 -13.94
C LEU A 56 6.95 13.74 -13.86
N TYR A 57 8.29 13.76 -13.91
CA TYR A 57 9.12 12.56 -13.73
C TYR A 57 8.81 11.88 -12.40
N ALA A 58 8.83 12.61 -11.28
CA ALA A 58 8.57 12.04 -9.96
C ALA A 58 7.18 11.37 -9.89
N PHE A 59 6.17 11.99 -10.48
CA PHE A 59 4.82 11.46 -10.55
C PHE A 59 4.76 10.17 -11.41
N VAL A 60 5.26 10.21 -12.64
CA VAL A 60 5.20 9.06 -13.57
C VAL A 60 6.09 7.91 -13.10
N GLN A 61 7.29 8.22 -12.60
CA GLN A 61 8.18 7.21 -12.03
C GLN A 61 7.57 6.57 -10.76
N GLY A 62 6.86 7.35 -9.96
CA GLY A 62 6.11 6.86 -8.81
C GLY A 62 5.01 5.86 -9.21
N LEU A 63 4.33 6.07 -10.34
CA LEU A 63 3.38 5.10 -10.90
C LEU A 63 4.10 3.80 -11.33
N CYS A 64 5.27 3.90 -11.96
CA CYS A 64 6.07 2.73 -12.32
C CYS A 64 6.56 1.96 -11.07
N PHE A 65 6.98 2.65 -10.03
CA PHE A 65 7.35 2.04 -8.75
C PHE A 65 6.15 1.37 -8.07
N THR A 66 4.95 1.96 -8.20
CA THR A 66 3.71 1.33 -7.71
C THR A 66 3.41 0.05 -8.49
N GLY A 67 3.62 0.03 -9.82
CA GLY A 67 3.51 -1.20 -10.61
C GLY A 67 4.47 -2.29 -10.14
N LEU A 68 5.72 -1.94 -9.85
CA LEU A 68 6.68 -2.86 -9.24
C LEU A 68 6.21 -3.35 -7.86
N TRP A 69 5.68 -2.45 -7.03
CA TRP A 69 5.15 -2.81 -5.72
C TRP A 69 4.01 -3.84 -5.84
N GLU A 70 3.09 -3.66 -6.79
CA GLU A 70 2.01 -4.60 -7.08
C GLU A 70 2.53 -5.97 -7.55
N ILE A 71 3.61 -6.01 -8.34
CA ILE A 71 4.26 -7.28 -8.72
C ILE A 71 4.77 -8.02 -7.46
N ALA A 72 5.41 -7.30 -6.54
CA ALA A 72 5.90 -7.90 -5.31
C ALA A 72 4.75 -8.33 -4.38
N HIS A 73 3.64 -7.56 -4.35
CA HIS A 73 2.40 -7.91 -3.67
C HIS A 73 1.85 -9.26 -4.18
N GLU A 74 1.74 -9.42 -5.49
CA GLU A 74 1.29 -10.68 -6.11
C GLU A 74 2.25 -11.84 -5.87
N SER A 75 3.56 -11.54 -5.81
CA SER A 75 4.55 -12.51 -5.37
C SER A 75 4.28 -12.98 -3.93
N GLY A 76 3.87 -12.08 -3.06
CA GLY A 76 3.45 -12.37 -1.69
C GLY A 76 2.29 -13.37 -1.63
N HIS A 77 1.32 -13.24 -2.51
CA HIS A 77 0.20 -14.16 -2.68
C HIS A 77 0.58 -15.48 -3.38
N GLY A 78 1.80 -15.60 -3.91
CA GLY A 78 2.22 -16.76 -4.69
C GLY A 78 1.56 -16.84 -6.07
N ALA A 79 1.03 -15.72 -6.59
CA ALA A 79 0.28 -15.66 -7.83
C ALA A 79 1.17 -15.51 -9.08
N LEU A 80 2.41 -15.02 -8.92
CA LEU A 80 3.33 -14.76 -10.01
C LEU A 80 3.80 -16.06 -10.69
N SER A 81 4.09 -17.10 -9.90
CA SER A 81 4.63 -18.37 -10.37
C SER A 81 4.13 -19.55 -9.55
N LYS A 82 4.07 -20.74 -10.17
CA LYS A 82 3.87 -22.01 -9.48
C LYS A 82 5.05 -22.38 -8.55
N HIS A 83 6.23 -21.83 -8.79
CA HIS A 83 7.44 -22.09 -8.02
C HIS A 83 7.54 -21.07 -6.87
N LYS A 84 7.48 -21.56 -5.63
CA LYS A 84 7.53 -20.72 -4.43
C LYS A 84 8.81 -19.87 -4.35
N TRP A 85 9.95 -20.41 -4.78
CA TRP A 85 11.22 -19.68 -4.75
C TRP A 85 11.23 -18.48 -5.70
N VAL A 86 10.57 -18.59 -6.89
CA VAL A 86 10.44 -17.45 -7.83
C VAL A 86 9.64 -16.33 -7.20
N ASN A 87 8.49 -16.66 -6.59
CA ASN A 87 7.68 -15.66 -5.87
C ASN A 87 8.49 -14.99 -4.75
N SER A 88 9.22 -15.79 -3.96
CA SER A 88 10.01 -15.25 -2.86
C SER A 88 11.18 -14.37 -3.34
N ALA A 89 11.89 -14.78 -4.40
CA ALA A 89 13.02 -14.03 -4.94
C ALA A 89 12.57 -12.69 -5.55
N ILE A 90 11.52 -12.70 -6.40
CA ILE A 90 11.01 -11.47 -7.01
C ILE A 90 10.39 -10.55 -5.96
N GLY A 91 9.56 -11.09 -5.07
CA GLY A 91 8.96 -10.31 -4.00
C GLY A 91 9.99 -9.66 -3.09
N MET A 92 11.00 -10.41 -2.67
CA MET A 92 12.09 -9.92 -1.84
C MET A 92 12.92 -8.84 -2.55
N LEU A 93 13.33 -9.08 -3.80
CA LEU A 93 14.09 -8.11 -4.58
C LEU A 93 13.31 -6.79 -4.73
N VAL A 94 12.10 -6.88 -5.27
CA VAL A 94 11.33 -5.69 -5.64
C VAL A 94 10.86 -4.90 -4.43
N HIS A 95 10.36 -5.58 -3.37
CA HIS A 95 9.99 -4.89 -2.14
C HIS A 95 11.21 -4.25 -1.45
N SER A 96 12.36 -4.92 -1.42
CA SER A 96 13.58 -4.31 -0.84
C SER A 96 14.01 -3.07 -1.61
N LEU A 97 13.92 -3.07 -2.95
CA LEU A 97 14.17 -1.88 -3.77
C LEU A 97 13.25 -0.71 -3.43
N LEU A 98 12.06 -0.97 -2.91
CA LEU A 98 11.07 0.03 -2.50
C LEU A 98 11.02 0.24 -0.98
N LEU A 99 12.01 -0.27 -0.24
CA LEU A 99 12.13 -0.17 1.22
C LEU A 99 10.93 -0.80 1.97
N VAL A 100 10.39 -1.90 1.45
CA VAL A 100 9.33 -2.69 2.07
C VAL A 100 9.88 -4.02 2.56
N PRO A 101 9.71 -4.40 3.85
CA PRO A 101 10.19 -5.67 4.40
C PRO A 101 9.28 -6.81 3.95
N PHE A 102 9.64 -7.49 2.85
CA PHE A 102 8.79 -8.42 2.11
C PHE A 102 8.14 -9.52 2.96
N TYR A 103 8.91 -10.28 3.73
CA TYR A 103 8.33 -11.40 4.48
C TYR A 103 7.49 -10.93 5.66
N SER A 104 7.91 -9.88 6.36
CA SER A 104 7.13 -9.30 7.46
C SER A 104 5.79 -8.79 6.94
N TRP A 105 5.82 -8.00 5.86
CA TRP A 105 4.62 -7.52 5.22
C TRP A 105 3.75 -8.66 4.68
N LYS A 106 4.32 -9.66 4.04
CA LYS A 106 3.60 -10.84 3.53
C LYS A 106 2.82 -11.56 4.63
N LEU A 107 3.41 -11.69 5.83
CA LEU A 107 2.76 -12.35 6.97
C LEU A 107 1.56 -11.54 7.48
N THR A 108 1.73 -10.24 7.69
CA THR A 108 0.66 -9.35 8.17
C THR A 108 -0.43 -9.20 7.12
N HIS A 109 -0.05 -9.07 5.84
CA HIS A 109 -0.97 -8.97 4.73
C HIS A 109 -1.81 -10.25 4.53
N ALA A 110 -1.20 -11.43 4.68
CA ALA A 110 -1.95 -12.69 4.66
C ALA A 110 -2.93 -12.82 5.84
N GLN A 111 -2.63 -12.24 7.00
CA GLN A 111 -3.54 -12.19 8.13
C GLN A 111 -4.67 -11.17 7.88
N HIS A 112 -4.36 -10.03 7.30
CA HIS A 112 -5.34 -9.04 6.86
C HIS A 112 -6.37 -9.67 5.92
N HIS A 113 -5.96 -10.37 4.86
CA HIS A 113 -6.89 -11.05 3.95
C HIS A 113 -7.78 -12.11 4.60
N LYS A 114 -7.33 -12.72 5.70
CA LYS A 114 -8.16 -13.67 6.48
C LYS A 114 -9.17 -12.98 7.38
N SER A 115 -8.95 -11.72 7.70
CA SER A 115 -9.68 -10.98 8.72
C SER A 115 -10.25 -9.65 8.19
N THR A 116 -10.20 -9.42 6.89
CA THR A 116 -10.72 -8.19 6.26
C THR A 116 -12.15 -7.91 6.73
N ASN A 117 -12.45 -6.67 7.05
CA ASN A 117 -13.72 -6.19 7.61
C ASN A 117 -14.07 -6.74 9.01
N ASN A 118 -13.12 -7.33 9.72
CA ASN A 118 -13.32 -7.76 11.10
C ASN A 118 -12.64 -6.77 12.05
N LEU A 119 -13.45 -5.96 12.75
CA LEU A 119 -12.97 -4.91 13.65
C LEU A 119 -12.12 -5.40 14.83
N GLU A 120 -12.10 -6.72 15.09
CA GLU A 120 -11.37 -7.31 16.22
C GLU A 120 -10.11 -8.07 15.78
N ARG A 121 -10.03 -8.50 14.52
CA ARG A 121 -8.98 -9.42 14.03
C ARG A 121 -8.11 -8.87 12.93
N ASP A 122 -8.60 -7.89 12.17
CA ASP A 122 -7.79 -7.24 11.15
C ASP A 122 -6.65 -6.44 11.80
N ILE A 123 -5.43 -6.64 11.32
CA ILE A 123 -4.23 -6.04 11.90
C ILE A 123 -3.62 -4.94 11.03
N ALA A 124 -4.15 -4.73 9.83
CA ALA A 124 -3.57 -3.78 8.91
C ALA A 124 -4.25 -2.41 9.00
N PHE A 125 -5.58 -2.40 8.92
CA PHE A 125 -6.34 -1.16 9.03
C PHE A 125 -7.71 -1.43 9.65
N VAL A 126 -7.97 -0.80 10.77
CA VAL A 126 -9.28 -0.84 11.43
C VAL A 126 -9.68 0.59 11.76
N PRO A 127 -10.79 1.09 11.18
CA PRO A 127 -11.29 2.41 11.55
C PRO A 127 -11.73 2.42 13.01
N ASP A 128 -11.51 3.53 13.69
CA ASP A 128 -12.03 3.72 15.05
C ASP A 128 -13.57 3.64 15.02
N LYS A 129 -14.15 2.96 16.01
CA LYS A 129 -15.60 3.06 16.26
C LYS A 129 -15.91 4.49 16.71
N LYS A 130 -17.15 4.93 16.44
CA LYS A 130 -17.57 6.29 16.79
C LYS A 130 -17.36 6.57 18.29
N GLU A 131 -17.70 5.59 19.13
CA GLU A 131 -17.55 5.69 20.59
C GLU A 131 -16.09 5.86 20.99
N ASP A 132 -15.16 5.06 20.41
CA ASP A 132 -13.72 5.14 20.68
C ASP A 132 -13.13 6.46 20.19
N TYR A 133 -13.57 6.94 19.02
CA TYR A 133 -13.16 8.23 18.47
C TYR A 133 -13.60 9.39 19.38
N MET A 134 -14.87 9.37 19.83
CA MET A 134 -15.40 10.40 20.74
C MET A 134 -14.69 10.38 22.07
N ALA A 135 -14.46 9.19 22.67
CA ALA A 135 -13.71 9.05 23.91
C ALA A 135 -12.27 9.58 23.80
N LYS A 136 -11.58 9.32 22.66
CA LYS A 136 -10.26 9.90 22.37
C LYS A 136 -10.31 11.43 22.27
N LYS A 137 -11.34 11.98 21.65
CA LYS A 137 -11.53 13.43 21.52
C LYS A 137 -11.77 14.07 22.90
N GLU A 138 -12.62 13.50 23.73
CA GLU A 138 -12.92 13.97 25.08
C GLU A 138 -11.73 13.86 26.03
N SER A 139 -10.83 12.89 25.80
CA SER A 139 -9.61 12.70 26.62
C SER A 139 -8.45 13.63 26.23
N ARG A 140 -8.62 14.51 25.25
CA ARG A 140 -7.58 15.49 24.88
C ARG A 140 -7.34 16.46 26.05
N PRO A 141 -6.08 16.88 26.27
CA PRO A 141 -5.78 17.85 27.32
C PRO A 141 -6.57 19.16 27.09
N ASP A 142 -7.15 19.67 28.16
CA ASP A 142 -7.79 21.00 28.14
C ASP A 142 -6.70 22.08 28.12
N SER A 143 -6.38 22.57 26.91
CA SER A 143 -5.35 23.59 26.71
C SER A 143 -5.76 24.55 25.58
N THR A 144 -5.23 25.76 25.62
CA THR A 144 -5.43 26.77 24.56
C THR A 144 -5.05 26.24 23.19
N LEU A 145 -3.99 25.43 23.10
CA LEU A 145 -3.56 24.79 21.85
C LEU A 145 -4.58 23.77 21.36
N THR A 146 -5.14 22.95 22.26
CA THR A 146 -6.16 21.98 21.90
C THR A 146 -7.41 22.67 21.33
N HIS A 147 -7.89 23.72 21.99
CA HIS A 147 -9.03 24.49 21.50
C HIS A 147 -8.74 25.18 20.16
N ALA A 148 -7.54 25.75 19.98
CA ALA A 148 -7.16 26.34 18.70
C ALA A 148 -7.11 25.30 17.57
N LEU A 149 -6.58 24.09 17.83
CA LEU A 149 -6.55 23.00 16.89
C LEU A 149 -7.95 22.50 16.54
N GLU A 150 -8.84 22.36 17.52
CA GLU A 150 -10.23 21.94 17.31
C GLU A 150 -11.02 22.92 16.44
N MET A 151 -10.75 24.25 16.58
CA MET A 151 -11.40 25.26 15.73
C MET A 151 -11.00 25.14 14.24
N VAL A 152 -9.82 24.61 13.95
CA VAL A 152 -9.29 24.57 12.58
C VAL A 152 -9.21 23.14 12.01
N GLU A 153 -9.33 22.07 12.85
CA GLU A 153 -9.16 20.69 12.39
C GLU A 153 -10.14 20.30 11.25
N ASP A 154 -11.35 20.86 11.26
CA ASP A 154 -12.39 20.62 10.25
C ASP A 154 -12.34 21.60 9.07
N THR A 155 -11.36 22.53 9.05
CA THR A 155 -11.26 23.46 7.93
C THR A 155 -10.71 22.76 6.69
N PRO A 156 -11.21 23.03 5.48
CA PRO A 156 -10.77 22.36 4.25
C PRO A 156 -9.27 22.47 4.01
N PHE A 157 -8.65 23.59 4.40
CA PHE A 157 -7.22 23.81 4.21
C PHE A 157 -6.37 22.91 5.14
N VAL A 158 -6.71 22.84 6.42
CA VAL A 158 -6.00 21.98 7.39
C VAL A 158 -6.21 20.52 7.03
N THR A 159 -7.45 20.14 6.71
CA THR A 159 -7.76 18.79 6.24
C THR A 159 -6.91 18.40 5.01
N LEU A 160 -6.77 19.29 4.03
CA LEU A 160 -5.94 19.06 2.85
C LEU A 160 -4.46 18.84 3.22
N ILE A 161 -3.91 19.67 4.11
CA ILE A 161 -2.52 19.52 4.59
C ILE A 161 -2.33 18.18 5.31
N VAL A 162 -3.22 17.85 6.25
CA VAL A 162 -3.17 16.60 7.00
C VAL A 162 -3.26 15.41 6.07
N LEU A 163 -4.20 15.43 5.11
CA LEU A 163 -4.33 14.37 4.11
C LEU A 163 -3.08 14.25 3.24
N PHE A 164 -2.50 15.36 2.83
CA PHE A 164 -1.27 15.36 2.03
C PHE A 164 -0.12 14.67 2.76
N PHE A 165 0.19 15.09 3.99
CA PHE A 165 1.23 14.46 4.79
C PHE A 165 0.90 13.00 5.11
N HIS A 166 -0.35 12.71 5.46
CA HIS A 166 -0.79 11.37 5.74
C HIS A 166 -0.59 10.43 4.52
N GLN A 167 -0.87 10.92 3.30
CA GLN A 167 -0.65 10.16 2.08
C GLN A 167 0.84 9.84 1.83
N LEU A 168 1.75 10.74 2.20
CA LEU A 168 3.18 10.54 1.97
C LEU A 168 3.85 9.63 2.99
N ILE A 169 3.44 9.70 4.26
CA ILE A 169 4.18 9.06 5.37
C ILE A 169 3.43 7.91 6.05
N ALA A 170 2.14 7.72 5.76
CA ALA A 170 1.34 6.70 6.46
C ALA A 170 1.84 5.28 6.23
N TRP A 171 2.30 4.97 5.01
CA TRP A 171 2.86 3.66 4.70
C TRP A 171 4.17 3.38 5.47
N PRO A 172 5.19 4.25 5.45
CA PRO A 172 6.34 4.11 6.32
C PRO A 172 5.99 3.99 7.82
N LEU A 173 5.03 4.77 8.31
CA LEU A 173 4.57 4.69 9.69
C LEU A 173 3.88 3.34 10.00
N TYR A 174 3.10 2.82 9.08
CA TYR A 174 2.54 1.48 9.21
C TYR A 174 3.63 0.42 9.34
N LEU A 175 4.67 0.46 8.51
CA LEU A 175 5.77 -0.50 8.57
C LEU A 175 6.62 -0.37 9.83
N THR A 176 6.87 0.86 10.31
CA THR A 176 7.80 1.10 11.42
C THR A 176 7.15 1.00 12.80
N ILE A 177 5.95 1.53 12.97
CA ILE A 177 5.28 1.60 14.28
C ILE A 177 3.88 1.00 14.29
N ASN A 178 3.37 0.57 13.15
CA ASN A 178 2.01 0.07 12.95
C ASN A 178 0.97 0.95 13.66
N ASN A 179 0.92 2.23 13.25
CA ASN A 179 0.07 3.25 13.87
C ASN A 179 -1.44 3.05 13.63
N PHE A 180 -1.80 2.17 12.73
CA PHE A 180 -3.19 1.75 12.45
C PHE A 180 -3.58 0.45 13.16
N ALA A 181 -2.73 -0.01 14.09
CA ALA A 181 -2.97 -1.22 14.85
C ALA A 181 -4.25 -1.13 15.67
N LEU A 182 -4.90 -2.29 15.84
CA LEU A 182 -6.05 -2.46 16.72
C LEU A 182 -5.78 -1.87 18.11
N PRO A 183 -6.78 -1.34 18.84
CA PRO A 183 -6.62 -0.81 20.20
C PRO A 183 -5.91 -1.78 21.14
N ARG A 184 -6.20 -3.10 21.06
CA ARG A 184 -5.51 -4.14 21.85
C ARG A 184 -4.01 -4.24 21.53
N MET A 185 -3.61 -3.95 20.29
CA MET A 185 -2.20 -3.95 19.90
C MET A 185 -1.51 -2.66 20.33
N ALA A 186 -2.26 -1.57 20.49
CA ALA A 186 -1.75 -0.29 20.97
C ALA A 186 -1.22 -0.38 22.42
N ALA A 187 -1.68 -1.34 23.21
CA ALA A 187 -1.15 -1.63 24.55
C ALA A 187 0.30 -2.16 24.51
N SER A 188 0.75 -2.71 23.37
CA SER A 188 2.13 -3.16 23.18
C SER A 188 3.06 -1.98 22.88
N PRO A 189 4.34 -1.99 23.33
CA PRO A 189 5.33 -1.00 22.97
C PRO A 189 5.41 -0.83 21.44
N TRP A 190 5.60 0.41 20.98
CA TRP A 190 5.60 0.75 19.56
C TRP A 190 6.57 -0.09 18.72
N TYR A 191 7.79 -0.37 19.24
CA TYR A 191 8.80 -1.16 18.55
C TYR A 191 8.39 -2.64 18.36
N LYS A 192 7.59 -3.22 19.28
CA LYS A 192 7.07 -4.59 19.18
C LYS A 192 5.97 -4.74 18.11
N ARG A 193 5.34 -3.63 17.72
CA ARG A 193 4.36 -3.58 16.65
C ARG A 193 4.98 -3.42 15.27
N SER A 194 6.27 -3.08 15.22
CA SER A 194 7.03 -2.86 14.00
C SER A 194 7.12 -4.12 13.13
N HIS A 195 7.12 -3.93 11.81
CA HIS A 195 7.41 -4.98 10.85
C HIS A 195 8.88 -5.41 10.84
N PHE A 196 9.74 -4.69 11.54
CA PHE A 196 11.17 -4.96 11.71
C PHE A 196 11.49 -5.66 13.05
N TYR A 197 10.47 -6.00 13.85
CA TYR A 197 10.68 -6.60 15.16
C TYR A 197 10.81 -8.13 15.08
N THR A 198 11.98 -8.65 15.40
CA THR A 198 12.34 -10.08 15.29
C THR A 198 12.04 -10.90 16.54
N GLY A 199 11.71 -10.25 17.67
CA GLY A 199 11.61 -10.93 18.99
C GLY A 199 10.48 -11.94 19.14
N GLY A 200 9.45 -11.87 18.29
CA GLY A 200 8.36 -12.87 18.25
C GLY A 200 7.39 -12.84 19.45
N ASP A 201 7.58 -11.94 20.40
CA ASP A 201 6.67 -11.68 21.54
C ASP A 201 5.83 -10.41 21.30
N GLY A 202 5.83 -9.89 20.07
CA GLY A 202 5.00 -8.79 19.63
C GLY A 202 3.63 -9.27 19.11
N PRO A 203 2.69 -8.33 18.90
CA PRO A 203 1.33 -8.68 18.49
C PRO A 203 1.21 -9.14 17.03
N ASN A 204 2.17 -8.82 16.17
CA ASN A 204 2.13 -9.11 14.73
C ASN A 204 2.75 -10.47 14.39
N PHE A 205 3.77 -10.90 15.13
CA PHE A 205 4.62 -12.02 14.75
C PHE A 205 4.78 -13.02 15.89
N LYS A 206 5.02 -14.28 15.50
CA LYS A 206 5.36 -15.38 16.40
C LYS A 206 6.88 -15.61 16.39
N PRO A 207 7.46 -16.26 17.42
CA PRO A 207 8.90 -16.54 17.48
C PRO A 207 9.47 -17.21 16.23
N GLN A 208 8.70 -18.10 15.60
CA GLN A 208 9.12 -18.81 14.39
C GLN A 208 9.26 -17.91 13.15
N ASN A 209 8.69 -16.69 13.19
CA ASN A 209 8.78 -15.75 12.08
C ASN A 209 10.08 -14.91 12.10
N GLY A 210 10.85 -14.95 13.19
CA GLY A 210 12.03 -14.11 13.39
C GLY A 210 13.08 -14.21 12.26
N ARG A 211 13.29 -15.44 11.72
CA ARG A 211 14.18 -15.65 10.58
C ARG A 211 13.71 -14.92 9.33
N ASP A 212 12.43 -15.00 9.00
CA ASP A 212 11.87 -14.39 7.81
C ASP A 212 11.90 -12.86 7.91
N ILE A 213 11.65 -12.33 9.11
CA ILE A 213 11.76 -10.89 9.41
C ILE A 213 13.21 -10.45 9.21
N LEU A 214 14.18 -11.15 9.80
CA LEU A 214 15.60 -10.83 9.65
C LEU A 214 16.05 -10.81 8.19
N ILE A 215 15.60 -11.78 7.37
CA ILE A 215 15.90 -11.79 5.93
C ILE A 215 15.36 -10.53 5.24
N SER A 216 14.15 -10.11 5.60
CA SER A 216 13.57 -8.86 5.08
C SER A 216 14.38 -7.64 5.49
N ASP A 217 14.81 -7.57 6.75
CA ASP A 217 15.60 -6.46 7.29
C ASP A 217 16.96 -6.38 6.60
N LEU A 218 17.60 -7.52 6.31
CA LEU A 218 18.83 -7.56 5.53
C LEU A 218 18.63 -7.02 4.11
N GLY A 219 17.51 -7.29 3.47
CA GLY A 219 17.18 -6.70 2.16
C GLY A 219 17.03 -5.19 2.23
N ILE A 220 16.36 -4.67 3.27
CA ILE A 220 16.25 -3.23 3.52
C ILE A 220 17.63 -2.62 3.80
N ALA A 221 18.46 -3.26 4.64
CA ALA A 221 19.80 -2.81 4.95
C ALA A 221 20.69 -2.75 3.69
N ALA A 222 20.58 -3.76 2.82
CA ALA A 222 21.30 -3.77 1.54
C ALA A 222 20.86 -2.59 0.65
N MET A 223 19.57 -2.33 0.52
CA MET A 223 19.07 -1.19 -0.27
C MET A 223 19.45 0.15 0.36
N ALA A 224 19.38 0.27 1.69
CA ALA A 224 19.84 1.47 2.39
C ALA A 224 21.35 1.73 2.14
N SER A 225 22.17 0.68 2.10
CA SER A 225 23.59 0.77 1.77
C SER A 225 23.81 1.23 0.33
N VAL A 226 23.02 0.74 -0.63
CA VAL A 226 23.04 1.19 -2.03
C VAL A 226 22.65 2.67 -2.12
N LEU A 227 21.61 3.10 -1.44
CA LEU A 227 21.18 4.51 -1.42
C LEU A 227 22.26 5.40 -0.78
N TRP A 228 22.86 4.96 0.33
CA TRP A 228 23.94 5.69 0.97
C TRP A 228 25.14 5.84 0.03
N ALA A 229 25.60 4.76 -0.61
CA ALA A 229 26.68 4.81 -1.59
C ALA A 229 26.33 5.72 -2.78
N SER A 230 25.07 5.68 -3.25
CA SER A 230 24.58 6.55 -4.31
C SER A 230 24.62 8.03 -3.90
N VAL A 231 24.30 8.35 -2.64
CA VAL A 231 24.41 9.71 -2.10
C VAL A 231 25.87 10.17 -2.10
N GLN A 232 26.81 9.31 -1.72
CA GLN A 232 28.25 9.64 -1.72
C GLN A 232 28.79 9.89 -3.14
N TYR A 233 28.29 9.13 -4.12
CA TYR A 233 28.79 9.21 -5.50
C TYR A 233 28.07 10.29 -6.34
N PHE A 234 26.75 10.35 -6.29
CA PHE A 234 25.95 11.24 -7.13
C PHE A 234 25.47 12.51 -6.41
N GLY A 235 25.60 12.58 -5.08
CA GLY A 235 25.06 13.65 -4.25
C GLY A 235 23.61 13.43 -3.84
N GLY A 236 23.27 13.89 -2.62
CA GLY A 236 21.97 13.65 -2.00
C GLY A 236 20.79 14.20 -2.81
N TRP A 237 20.97 15.37 -3.47
CA TRP A 237 19.92 15.96 -4.27
C TRP A 237 19.54 15.12 -5.50
N ASN A 238 20.52 14.54 -6.18
CA ASN A 238 20.25 13.65 -7.31
C ASN A 238 19.52 12.39 -6.84
N VAL A 239 19.94 11.78 -5.72
CA VAL A 239 19.23 10.63 -5.16
C VAL A 239 17.79 10.99 -4.76
N ALA A 240 17.57 12.20 -4.24
CA ALA A 240 16.22 12.69 -3.93
C ALA A 240 15.36 12.81 -5.21
N LEU A 241 15.88 13.42 -6.27
CA LEU A 241 15.18 13.58 -7.54
C LEU A 241 14.85 12.24 -8.21
N PHE A 242 15.84 11.34 -8.30
CA PHE A 242 15.69 10.09 -9.06
C PHE A 242 14.97 8.97 -8.29
N TYR A 243 15.02 8.98 -6.95
CA TYR A 243 14.48 7.91 -6.13
C TYR A 243 13.49 8.39 -5.06
N LEU A 244 13.87 9.34 -4.19
CA LEU A 244 13.06 9.70 -3.02
C LEU A 244 11.71 10.31 -3.40
N PHE A 245 11.68 11.28 -4.32
CA PHE A 245 10.41 11.90 -4.72
C PHE A 245 9.48 10.93 -5.46
N PRO A 246 9.94 10.09 -6.41
CA PRO A 246 9.12 9.00 -6.95
C PRO A 246 8.63 8.02 -5.87
N TRP A 247 9.48 7.66 -4.90
CA TRP A 247 9.11 6.77 -3.81
C TRP A 247 8.02 7.37 -2.91
N LEU A 248 8.03 8.67 -2.65
CA LEU A 248 6.94 9.35 -1.93
C LEU A 248 5.60 9.24 -2.68
N TRP A 249 5.61 9.37 -4.01
CA TRP A 249 4.42 9.14 -4.82
C TRP A 249 3.93 7.69 -4.77
N THR A 250 4.83 6.72 -4.70
CA THR A 250 4.48 5.31 -4.51
C THR A 250 3.70 5.11 -3.20
N ASN A 251 4.17 5.70 -2.10
CA ASN A 251 3.47 5.63 -0.82
C ASN A 251 2.05 6.23 -0.90
N HIS A 252 1.89 7.33 -1.62
CA HIS A 252 0.57 7.92 -1.89
C HIS A 252 -0.35 6.95 -2.63
N TRP A 253 0.12 6.30 -3.69
CA TRP A 253 -0.69 5.39 -4.50
C TRP A 253 -1.06 4.11 -3.76
N ILE A 254 -0.13 3.49 -3.05
CA ILE A 254 -0.39 2.30 -2.23
C ILE A 254 -1.54 2.57 -1.25
N ARG A 255 -1.51 3.70 -0.55
CA ARG A 255 -2.56 4.06 0.38
C ARG A 255 -3.90 4.28 -0.30
N LYS A 256 -3.94 4.95 -1.44
CA LYS A 256 -5.18 5.21 -2.18
C LYS A 256 -5.85 3.91 -2.64
N PHE A 257 -5.07 2.97 -3.17
CA PHE A 257 -5.57 1.65 -3.56
C PHE A 257 -6.12 0.88 -2.35
N TYR A 258 -5.43 0.94 -1.23
CA TYR A 258 -5.81 0.26 0.00
C TYR A 258 -7.17 0.74 0.53
N ILE A 259 -7.38 2.04 0.64
CA ILE A 259 -8.64 2.63 1.11
C ILE A 259 -9.78 2.35 0.11
N HIS A 260 -9.54 2.52 -1.18
CA HIS A 260 -10.59 2.37 -2.20
C HIS A 260 -11.07 0.91 -2.34
N SER A 261 -10.18 -0.06 -2.18
CA SER A 261 -10.56 -1.48 -2.22
C SER A 261 -11.42 -1.89 -1.02
N GLU A 262 -11.33 -1.19 0.10
CA GLU A 262 -12.13 -1.44 1.29
C GLU A 262 -13.48 -0.71 1.25
N ASP A 263 -13.53 0.53 0.78
CA ASP A 263 -14.76 1.30 0.60
C ASP A 263 -15.75 0.61 -0.34
N THR A 264 -15.27 0.03 -1.45
CA THR A 264 -16.12 -0.73 -2.38
C THR A 264 -16.67 -2.02 -1.79
N ARG A 265 -16.02 -2.61 -0.79
CA ARG A 265 -16.54 -3.79 -0.08
C ARG A 265 -17.54 -3.42 1.00
N ALA A 266 -17.33 -2.31 1.68
CA ALA A 266 -18.29 -1.77 2.66
C ALA A 266 -19.61 -1.37 2.01
N GLU A 267 -19.59 -0.86 0.76
CA GLU A 267 -20.84 -0.55 0.02
C GLU A 267 -21.68 -1.78 -0.35
N ILE A 268 -21.08 -2.97 -0.45
CA ILE A 268 -21.81 -4.20 -0.80
C ILE A 268 -22.55 -4.78 0.40
N ASP A 269 -22.08 -4.55 1.62
CA ASP A 269 -22.66 -5.12 2.85
C ASP A 269 -23.51 -4.15 3.67
N LEU A 270 -23.54 -2.85 3.33
CA LEU A 270 -24.31 -1.86 4.05
C LEU A 270 -25.75 -1.77 3.49
N THR A 271 -26.70 -2.24 4.26
CA THR A 271 -28.12 -1.92 4.05
C THR A 271 -28.33 -0.40 4.15
N PRO A 272 -29.35 0.18 3.44
CA PRO A 272 -29.55 1.64 3.32
C PRO A 272 -29.64 2.44 4.63
N CYS A 273 -29.79 1.79 5.77
CA CYS A 273 -29.96 2.45 7.08
C CYS A 273 -28.65 2.99 7.72
N SER A 274 -27.46 2.58 7.26
CA SER A 274 -26.20 2.93 7.94
C SER A 274 -25.53 4.22 7.44
N TYR A 275 -25.97 4.77 6.31
CA TYR A 275 -25.34 5.94 5.66
C TYR A 275 -25.56 7.28 6.35
N HIS A 276 -26.57 7.39 7.21
CA HIS A 276 -26.94 8.70 7.81
C HIS A 276 -26.10 9.12 9.01
N ASN A 277 -25.21 8.25 9.53
CA ASN A 277 -24.50 8.48 10.79
C ASN A 277 -22.97 8.59 10.69
N LEU A 278 -22.40 8.67 9.48
CA LEU A 278 -20.98 8.88 9.32
C LEU A 278 -20.62 10.37 9.47
N PRO A 279 -19.56 10.72 10.24
CA PRO A 279 -19.07 12.08 10.34
C PRO A 279 -18.76 12.66 8.96
N THR A 280 -18.99 13.94 8.74
CA THR A 280 -18.81 14.64 7.45
C THR A 280 -17.40 14.52 6.88
N ALA A 281 -16.38 14.29 7.72
CA ALA A 281 -14.98 14.08 7.33
C ALA A 281 -14.74 12.75 6.57
N TYR A 282 -15.67 11.81 6.62
CA TYR A 282 -15.59 10.51 5.94
C TYR A 282 -16.54 10.37 4.75
N ARG A 283 -17.24 11.45 4.35
CA ARG A 283 -18.00 11.42 3.09
C ARG A 283 -17.00 11.44 1.92
N PRO A 284 -16.94 10.38 1.11
CA PRO A 284 -16.07 10.38 -0.06
C PRO A 284 -16.48 11.51 -1.01
N PHE A 285 -15.52 12.07 -1.70
CA PHE A 285 -15.62 13.13 -2.73
C PHE A 285 -16.44 12.69 -3.97
N HIS A 286 -17.51 11.92 -3.75
CA HIS A 286 -18.35 11.33 -4.80
C HIS A 286 -19.34 12.30 -5.46
N SER A 287 -19.47 13.54 -4.98
CA SER A 287 -20.42 14.49 -5.56
C SER A 287 -19.91 15.24 -6.80
N LEU A 288 -18.64 15.13 -7.18
CA LEU A 288 -18.07 15.87 -8.31
C LEU A 288 -17.83 15.04 -9.59
N LEU A 289 -18.01 13.73 -9.57
CA LEU A 289 -17.92 12.90 -10.78
C LEU A 289 -19.10 11.92 -10.85
N SER A 290 -20.31 12.46 -10.91
CA SER A 290 -21.50 11.67 -11.29
C SER A 290 -21.44 11.39 -12.79
N ILE A 291 -20.77 10.31 -13.17
CA ILE A 291 -21.00 9.71 -14.49
C ILE A 291 -22.30 8.92 -14.38
N LYS A 292 -23.41 9.62 -14.56
CA LYS A 292 -24.69 9.00 -14.89
C LYS A 292 -24.57 8.39 -16.29
N ASN A 293 -25.03 7.14 -16.40
CA ASN A 293 -25.26 6.38 -17.62
C ASN A 293 -24.03 5.73 -18.26
N MET A 294 -23.66 4.56 -17.77
CA MET A 294 -23.08 3.52 -18.63
C MET A 294 -23.99 2.30 -18.61
N ASP A 295 -24.59 2.07 -19.76
CA ASP A 295 -25.46 0.94 -20.07
C ASP A 295 -24.74 -0.40 -19.82
N VAL A 296 -25.38 -1.31 -19.09
CA VAL A 296 -24.88 -2.61 -18.65
C VAL A 296 -24.73 -3.61 -19.82
N SER A 297 -25.24 -3.27 -21.01
CA SER A 297 -25.27 -4.18 -22.17
C SER A 297 -23.95 -4.33 -22.93
N SER A 298 -22.95 -3.45 -22.73
CA SER A 298 -21.68 -3.47 -23.49
C SER A 298 -20.47 -4.14 -22.77
N ARG A 299 -20.68 -4.84 -21.65
CA ARG A 299 -19.60 -5.43 -20.82
C ARG A 299 -19.11 -6.81 -21.28
N ARG A 300 -18.96 -7.06 -22.59
CA ARG A 300 -18.40 -8.34 -23.08
C ARG A 300 -16.88 -8.40 -23.23
N SER A 301 -16.12 -7.37 -22.87
CA SER A 301 -14.65 -7.37 -23.04
C SER A 301 -13.86 -6.85 -21.85
N VAL A 302 -14.35 -6.99 -20.59
CA VAL A 302 -13.52 -6.68 -19.43
C VAL A 302 -12.57 -7.86 -19.21
N ASN A 303 -11.29 -7.56 -19.40
CA ASN A 303 -10.15 -8.44 -19.30
C ASN A 303 -10.27 -9.36 -18.05
N CYS A 304 -10.25 -10.67 -18.26
CA CYS A 304 -10.35 -11.72 -17.23
C CYS A 304 -9.36 -11.52 -16.05
N ARG A 305 -8.29 -10.76 -16.27
CA ARG A 305 -7.24 -10.46 -15.31
C ARG A 305 -7.70 -9.58 -14.15
N GLN A 306 -8.56 -8.57 -14.37
CA GLN A 306 -9.00 -7.67 -13.30
C GLN A 306 -10.04 -8.29 -12.35
N ARG A 307 -10.81 -9.29 -12.79
CA ARG A 307 -11.80 -9.96 -11.94
C ARG A 307 -11.23 -11.08 -11.06
N LEU A 308 -10.07 -11.65 -11.42
CA LEU A 308 -9.44 -12.76 -10.68
C LEU A 308 -8.67 -12.32 -9.44
N TRP A 309 -8.27 -11.07 -9.37
CA TRP A 309 -7.53 -10.52 -8.23
C TRP A 309 -8.32 -10.60 -6.91
N LEU A 310 -9.63 -10.54 -6.98
CA LEU A 310 -10.53 -10.53 -5.80
C LEU A 310 -10.74 -11.92 -5.16
N TYR A 311 -10.35 -13.03 -5.82
CA TYR A 311 -10.75 -14.37 -5.40
C TYR A 311 -9.61 -15.36 -5.18
N ARG A 312 -8.35 -14.98 -5.40
CA ARG A 312 -7.21 -15.86 -5.17
C ARG A 312 -6.59 -15.65 -3.79
N THR A 313 -7.29 -16.06 -2.74
CA THR A 313 -6.64 -16.32 -1.44
C THR A 313 -6.11 -17.76 -1.46
N PRO A 314 -4.80 -18.00 -1.28
CA PRO A 314 -4.22 -19.35 -1.32
C PRO A 314 -4.43 -20.18 -0.04
N TYR A 315 -5.38 -19.81 0.80
CA TYR A 315 -5.61 -20.49 2.07
C TYR A 315 -7.01 -21.09 2.15
N PHE A 316 -7.21 -22.21 1.45
CA PHE A 316 -8.16 -23.23 1.93
C PHE A 316 -7.35 -24.45 2.43
N PRO A 317 -7.61 -24.93 3.65
CA PRO A 317 -7.00 -26.18 4.11
C PRO A 317 -7.46 -27.30 3.17
N ARG A 318 -6.49 -28.09 2.69
CA ARG A 318 -6.80 -29.38 2.07
C ARG A 318 -7.56 -30.19 3.12
N ARG A 319 -8.80 -30.53 2.85
CA ARG A 319 -9.46 -31.63 3.55
C ARG A 319 -8.74 -32.90 3.09
N ASN A 320 -8.24 -33.66 4.06
CA ASN A 320 -7.81 -35.04 3.88
C ASN A 320 -8.97 -35.86 3.31
#